data_06867280346aa8b640ded5f3137cf125
#
_entry.id   06867280346aa8b640ded5f3137cf125
#
_cell.length_a   1.000
_cell.length_b   1.000
_cell.length_c   1.000
_cell.angle_alpha   90.00
_cell.angle_beta   90.00
_cell.angle_gamma   90.00
#
_symmetry.space_group_name_H-M   'P 1'
#
loop_
_entity.id
_entity.type
_entity.pdbx_description
1 polymer ?
#
loop_
_entity_poly.entity_id
_entity_poly.type
_entity_poly.pdbx_seq_one_letter_code
_entity_poly.pdbx_strand_id
1 'polypeptide(L)'
;MAEDPWRTQLEAFGSFVRTQRQLAKLSLRELAELATVSNPYLSQIERGLHEPSIRVIKAIANALDISTETLLTQVGLVGDEDSGGRIHGATEAAISADPYLSEGQREALLAVYRSYVAENR
;
A
#
# COMPACT_ATOMS: atom_id res chain seq x y z
N MET A 1 -1.26 24.41 -7.09
CA MET A 1 -0.54 23.75 -6.03
C MET A 1 -0.58 22.25 -6.22
N ALA A 2 0.56 21.62 -6.18
CA ALA A 2 0.63 20.18 -6.41
C ALA A 2 0.15 19.44 -5.15
N GLU A 3 -0.66 18.42 -5.35
CA GLU A 3 -1.07 17.57 -4.26
C GLU A 3 0.02 16.57 -3.94
N ASP A 4 0.09 16.20 -2.68
CA ASP A 4 0.97 15.14 -2.25
C ASP A 4 0.37 13.80 -2.69
N PRO A 5 1.01 13.08 -3.62
CA PRO A 5 0.44 11.82 -4.10
C PRO A 5 0.27 10.78 -2.98
N TRP A 6 1.17 10.81 -2.01
CA TRP A 6 1.08 9.88 -0.89
C TRP A 6 -0.15 10.16 -0.04
N ARG A 7 -0.44 11.44 0.18
CA ARG A 7 -1.63 11.82 0.93
C ARG A 7 -2.90 11.39 0.20
N THR A 8 -2.92 11.56 -1.12
CA THR A 8 -4.05 11.11 -1.92
C THR A 8 -4.26 9.62 -1.79
N GLN A 9 -3.17 8.85 -1.78
CA GLN A 9 -3.25 7.40 -1.61
C GLN A 9 -3.74 7.02 -0.22
N LEU A 10 -3.32 7.75 0.82
CA LEU A 10 -3.80 7.49 2.17
C LEU A 10 -5.28 7.77 2.30
N GLU A 11 -5.74 8.83 1.66
CA GLU A 11 -7.18 9.16 1.67
C GLU A 11 -7.99 8.10 0.95
N ALA A 12 -7.49 7.61 -0.18
CA ALA A 12 -8.17 6.55 -0.92
C ALA A 12 -8.20 5.26 -0.12
N PHE A 13 -7.09 4.92 0.54
CA PHE A 13 -7.03 3.76 1.40
C PHE A 13 -8.05 3.87 2.54
N GLY A 14 -8.06 5.00 3.21
CA GLY A 14 -8.98 5.23 4.33
C GLY A 14 -10.42 5.14 3.90
N SER A 15 -10.74 5.72 2.75
CA SER A 15 -12.09 5.67 2.21
C SER A 15 -12.49 4.24 1.86
N PHE A 16 -11.57 3.48 1.31
CA PHE A 16 -11.82 2.07 1.01
C PHE A 16 -12.12 1.27 2.29
N VAL A 17 -11.30 1.47 3.32
CA VAL A 17 -11.51 0.79 4.61
C VAL A 17 -12.87 1.14 5.18
N ARG A 18 -13.22 2.42 5.14
CA ARG A 18 -14.52 2.87 5.65
C ARG A 18 -15.67 2.21 4.90
N THR A 19 -15.56 2.16 3.57
CA THR A 19 -16.59 1.54 2.75
C THR A 19 -16.74 0.07 3.08
N GLN A 20 -15.61 -0.65 3.18
CA GLN A 20 -15.65 -2.06 3.52
C GLN A 20 -16.22 -2.28 4.91
N ARG A 21 -15.88 -1.41 5.85
CA ARG A 21 -16.41 -1.50 7.20
C ARG A 21 -17.94 -1.34 7.19
N GLN A 22 -18.44 -0.37 6.43
CA GLN A 22 -19.86 -0.13 6.34
C GLN A 22 -20.60 -1.28 5.66
N LEU A 23 -19.99 -1.86 4.62
CA LEU A 23 -20.55 -3.03 3.96
C LEU A 23 -20.61 -4.23 4.89
N ALA A 24 -19.64 -4.36 5.77
CA ALA A 24 -19.62 -5.41 6.78
C ALA A 24 -20.54 -5.12 7.96
N LYS A 25 -21.16 -3.94 7.97
CA LYS A 25 -22.07 -3.50 9.03
C LYS A 25 -21.37 -3.42 10.39
N LEU A 26 -20.11 -2.99 10.36
CA LEU A 26 -19.33 -2.78 11.57
C LEU A 26 -19.28 -1.30 11.91
N SER A 27 -19.38 -0.98 13.19
CA SER A 27 -19.11 0.37 13.66
C SER A 27 -17.61 0.60 13.66
N LEU A 28 -17.20 1.85 13.74
CA LEU A 28 -15.78 2.18 13.87
C LEU A 28 -15.19 1.49 15.09
N ARG A 29 -15.92 1.50 16.20
CA ARG A 29 -15.48 0.89 17.43
C ARG A 29 -15.30 -0.61 17.28
N GLU A 30 -16.24 -1.27 16.59
CA GLU A 30 -16.15 -2.70 16.39
C GLU A 30 -14.95 -3.08 15.57
N LEU A 31 -14.70 -2.34 14.49
CA LEU A 31 -13.52 -2.63 13.68
C LEU A 31 -12.24 -2.36 14.45
N ALA A 32 -12.20 -1.28 15.24
CA ALA A 32 -11.03 -0.98 16.05
C ALA A 32 -10.74 -2.12 17.04
N GLU A 33 -11.78 -2.65 17.64
CA GLU A 33 -11.62 -3.77 18.58
C GLU A 33 -11.08 -5.01 17.85
N LEU A 34 -11.66 -5.32 16.71
CA LEU A 34 -11.22 -6.49 15.94
C LEU A 34 -9.78 -6.36 15.45
N ALA A 35 -9.37 -5.15 15.09
CA ALA A 35 -8.02 -4.90 14.60
C ALA A 35 -7.04 -4.60 15.73
N THR A 36 -7.51 -4.53 16.97
CA THR A 36 -6.69 -4.26 18.15
C THR A 36 -5.98 -2.90 18.04
N VAL A 37 -6.74 -1.89 17.67
CA VAL A 37 -6.25 -0.51 17.62
C VAL A 37 -7.26 0.39 18.33
N SER A 38 -6.83 1.61 18.65
CA SER A 38 -7.74 2.55 19.32
C SER A 38 -8.71 3.16 18.31
N ASN A 39 -9.87 3.60 18.82
CA ASN A 39 -10.84 4.29 17.98
C ASN A 39 -10.27 5.55 17.33
N PRO A 40 -9.58 6.43 18.06
CA PRO A 40 -9.01 7.62 17.41
C PRO A 40 -7.99 7.27 16.33
N TYR A 41 -7.19 6.24 16.54
CA TYR A 41 -6.22 5.83 15.55
C TYR A 41 -6.91 5.35 14.27
N LEU A 42 -7.91 4.48 14.42
CA LEU A 42 -8.63 3.97 13.24
C LEU A 42 -9.38 5.10 12.53
N SER A 43 -9.95 6.03 13.29
CA SER A 43 -10.61 7.18 12.71
C SER A 43 -9.64 7.99 11.84
N GLN A 44 -8.42 8.19 12.31
CA GLN A 44 -7.42 8.91 11.55
C GLN A 44 -7.02 8.17 10.28
N ILE A 45 -6.93 6.84 10.36
CA ILE A 45 -6.64 6.04 9.17
C ILE A 45 -7.75 6.19 8.13
N GLU A 46 -9.01 6.11 8.56
CA GLU A 46 -10.14 6.22 7.63
C GLU A 46 -10.22 7.60 7.00
N ARG A 47 -9.70 8.61 7.68
CA ARG A 47 -9.69 9.98 7.16
C ARG A 47 -8.43 10.31 6.36
N GLY A 48 -7.51 9.35 6.25
CA GLY A 48 -6.30 9.59 5.50
C GLY A 48 -5.29 10.47 6.22
N LEU A 49 -5.39 10.59 7.54
CA LEU A 49 -4.53 11.46 8.33
C LEU A 49 -3.36 10.73 8.97
N HIS A 50 -3.29 9.42 8.83
CA HIS A 50 -2.24 8.64 9.47
C HIS A 50 -1.87 7.47 8.55
N GLU A 51 -0.57 7.25 8.44
CA GLU A 51 -0.07 6.14 7.63
C GLU A 51 -0.08 4.86 8.47
N PRO A 52 -0.84 3.84 8.06
CA PRO A 52 -0.86 2.60 8.83
C PRO A 52 0.39 1.77 8.56
N SER A 53 0.83 1.04 9.58
CA SER A 53 1.89 0.07 9.40
C SER A 53 1.37 -1.16 8.68
N ILE A 54 2.29 -1.98 8.15
CA ILE A 54 1.91 -3.25 7.52
C ILE A 54 1.17 -4.13 8.50
N ARG A 55 1.60 -4.15 9.76
CA ARG A 55 0.92 -4.95 10.78
C ARG A 55 -0.53 -4.50 10.95
N VAL A 56 -0.77 -3.19 10.96
CA VAL A 56 -2.12 -2.67 11.11
C VAL A 56 -2.96 -2.97 9.88
N ILE A 57 -2.37 -2.87 8.69
CA ILE A 57 -3.08 -3.20 7.46
C ILE A 57 -3.52 -4.66 7.47
N LYS A 58 -2.64 -5.56 7.91
CA LYS A 58 -3.00 -6.98 8.02
C LYS A 58 -4.13 -7.20 9.02
N ALA A 59 -4.08 -6.49 10.15
CA ALA A 59 -5.11 -6.62 11.16
C ALA A 59 -6.47 -6.14 10.65
N ILE A 60 -6.48 -5.03 9.93
CA ILE A 60 -7.71 -4.52 9.33
C ILE A 60 -8.25 -5.48 8.27
N ALA A 61 -7.37 -6.01 7.44
CA ALA A 61 -7.77 -6.96 6.41
C ALA A 61 -8.41 -8.20 7.03
N ASN A 62 -7.80 -8.74 8.07
CA ASN A 62 -8.36 -9.87 8.79
C ASN A 62 -9.73 -9.55 9.37
N ALA A 63 -9.86 -8.38 9.98
CA ALA A 63 -11.11 -7.99 10.62
C ALA A 63 -12.22 -7.82 9.59
N LEU A 64 -11.89 -7.36 8.41
CA LEU A 64 -12.86 -7.15 7.32
C LEU A 64 -13.05 -8.39 6.45
N ASP A 65 -12.28 -9.43 6.70
CA ASP A 65 -12.34 -10.68 5.92
C ASP A 65 -12.02 -10.44 4.45
N ILE A 66 -11.01 -9.61 4.20
CA ILE A 66 -10.49 -9.38 2.86
C ILE A 66 -9.00 -9.65 2.87
N SER A 67 -8.41 -9.84 1.69
CA SER A 67 -7.00 -10.17 1.62
C SER A 67 -6.15 -8.93 1.92
N THR A 68 -5.00 -9.16 2.53
CA THR A 68 -4.03 -8.10 2.76
C THR A 68 -3.61 -7.47 1.44
N GLU A 69 -3.45 -8.28 0.43
CA GLU A 69 -3.06 -7.81 -0.89
C GLU A 69 -4.08 -6.82 -1.45
N THR A 70 -5.36 -7.10 -1.26
CA THR A 70 -6.41 -6.19 -1.71
C THR A 70 -6.27 -4.83 -1.05
N LEU A 71 -6.01 -4.80 0.26
CA LEU A 71 -5.80 -3.53 0.96
C LEU A 71 -4.53 -2.82 0.50
N LEU A 72 -3.45 -3.57 0.30
CA LEU A 72 -2.19 -2.97 -0.16
C LEU A 72 -2.33 -2.36 -1.54
N THR A 73 -3.17 -2.95 -2.39
CA THR A 73 -3.45 -2.40 -3.71
C THR A 73 -4.04 -0.99 -3.59
N GLN A 74 -4.86 -0.76 -2.59
CA GLN A 74 -5.52 0.54 -2.41
C GLN A 74 -4.56 1.64 -2.01
N VAL A 75 -3.43 1.31 -1.40
CA VAL A 75 -2.42 2.33 -1.08
C VAL A 75 -1.29 2.36 -2.09
N GLY A 76 -1.38 1.58 -3.16
CA GLY A 76 -0.34 1.60 -4.19
C GLY A 76 0.92 0.86 -3.80
N LEU A 77 0.84 -0.02 -2.82
CA LEU A 77 2.00 -0.80 -2.37
C LEU A 77 2.03 -2.20 -2.96
N VAL A 78 1.12 -2.47 -3.88
CA VAL A 78 1.02 -3.79 -4.48
C VAL A 78 2.21 -4.04 -5.41
N GLY A 79 2.59 -5.29 -5.52
CA GLY A 79 3.65 -5.69 -6.44
C GLY A 79 5.01 -5.81 -5.78
N ASP A 80 5.09 -5.54 -4.50
CA ASP A 80 6.36 -5.61 -3.78
C ASP A 80 6.19 -6.38 -2.49
N GLU A 81 5.69 -7.58 -2.60
CA GLU A 81 5.44 -8.40 -1.42
C GLU A 81 6.72 -8.80 -0.72
N ASP A 82 7.76 -9.05 -1.50
CA ASP A 82 9.01 -9.55 -0.95
C ASP A 82 9.73 -8.54 -0.09
N SER A 83 9.53 -7.27 -0.40
CA SER A 83 10.23 -6.22 0.33
C SER A 83 9.32 -5.52 1.33
N GLY A 84 8.19 -6.11 1.65
CA GLY A 84 7.30 -5.53 2.65
C GLY A 84 6.57 -4.30 2.17
N GLY A 85 6.31 -4.22 0.88
CA GLY A 85 5.53 -3.13 0.33
C GLY A 85 6.34 -2.00 -0.25
N ARG A 86 7.60 -2.23 -0.55
CA ARG A 86 8.41 -1.17 -1.17
C ARG A 86 8.10 -1.08 -2.65
N ILE A 87 7.84 0.13 -3.10
CA ILE A 87 7.34 0.36 -4.45
C ILE A 87 8.41 0.12 -5.52
N HIS A 88 9.67 0.43 -5.21
CA HIS A 88 10.72 0.33 -6.22
C HIS A 88 11.01 -1.12 -6.63
N GLY A 89 10.65 -2.09 -5.78
CA GLY A 89 10.76 -3.49 -6.18
C GLY A 89 9.85 -3.82 -7.34
N ALA A 90 8.70 -3.18 -7.40
CA ALA A 90 7.76 -3.38 -8.50
C ALA A 90 8.33 -2.86 -9.82
N THR A 91 9.07 -1.75 -9.80
CA THR A 91 9.69 -1.22 -11.00
C THR A 91 10.73 -2.19 -11.56
N GLU A 92 11.59 -2.72 -10.70
CA GLU A 92 12.60 -3.68 -11.16
C GLU A 92 11.94 -4.94 -11.73
N ALA A 93 10.91 -5.42 -11.08
CA ALA A 93 10.20 -6.60 -11.56
C ALA A 93 9.56 -6.36 -12.92
N ALA A 94 8.99 -5.19 -13.12
CA ALA A 94 8.37 -4.84 -14.39
C ALA A 94 9.40 -4.79 -15.50
N ILE A 95 10.58 -4.21 -15.24
CA ILE A 95 11.64 -4.16 -16.23
C ILE A 95 12.10 -5.57 -16.57
N SER A 96 12.30 -6.41 -15.56
CA SER A 96 12.77 -7.78 -15.76
C SER A 96 11.79 -8.64 -16.56
N ALA A 97 10.52 -8.34 -16.45
CA ALA A 97 9.47 -9.14 -17.09
C ALA A 97 9.01 -8.56 -18.43
N ASP A 98 9.56 -7.43 -18.85
CA ASP A 98 9.10 -6.76 -20.07
C ASP A 98 9.48 -7.57 -21.29
N PRO A 99 8.52 -8.08 -22.08
CA PRO A 99 8.85 -8.92 -23.23
C PRO A 99 9.42 -8.15 -24.42
N TYR A 100 9.33 -6.82 -24.40
CA TYR A 100 9.83 -6.00 -25.50
C TYR A 100 11.29 -5.61 -25.34
N LEU A 101 11.92 -6.02 -24.24
CA LEU A 101 13.32 -5.73 -23.96
C LEU A 101 14.17 -6.98 -24.16
N SER A 102 15.34 -6.82 -24.73
CA SER A 102 16.32 -7.91 -24.75
C SER A 102 16.94 -8.06 -23.38
N GLU A 103 17.61 -9.20 -23.16
CA GLU A 103 18.26 -9.43 -21.87
C GLU A 103 19.28 -8.35 -21.55
N GLY A 104 20.09 -7.94 -22.55
CA GLY A 104 21.05 -6.88 -22.33
C GLY A 104 20.41 -5.55 -22.02
N GLN A 105 19.27 -5.28 -22.68
CA GLN A 105 18.56 -4.03 -22.42
C GLN A 105 17.96 -4.02 -21.02
N ARG A 106 17.44 -5.16 -20.57
CA ARG A 106 16.93 -5.25 -19.18
C ARG A 106 18.04 -4.98 -18.18
N GLU A 107 19.19 -5.59 -18.39
CA GLU A 107 20.31 -5.39 -17.48
C GLU A 107 20.76 -3.94 -17.46
N ALA A 108 20.83 -3.31 -18.61
CA ALA A 108 21.24 -1.90 -18.70
C ALA A 108 20.25 -1.01 -17.96
N LEU A 109 18.95 -1.22 -18.19
CA LEU A 109 17.94 -0.41 -17.54
C LEU A 109 17.93 -0.62 -16.03
N LEU A 110 18.11 -1.85 -15.59
CA LEU A 110 18.18 -2.12 -14.16
C LEU A 110 19.38 -1.45 -13.51
N ALA A 111 20.52 -1.46 -14.19
CA ALA A 111 21.71 -0.81 -13.66
C ALA A 111 21.49 0.69 -13.51
N VAL A 112 20.91 1.33 -14.52
CA VAL A 112 20.61 2.76 -14.45
C VAL A 112 19.60 3.05 -13.36
N TYR A 113 18.54 2.26 -13.29
CA TYR A 113 17.51 2.45 -12.28
C TYR A 113 18.10 2.36 -10.87
N ARG A 114 18.90 1.32 -10.63
CA ARG A 114 19.50 1.14 -9.31
C ARG A 114 20.46 2.27 -8.95
N SER A 115 21.17 2.76 -9.93
CA SER A 115 22.08 3.88 -9.74
C SER A 115 21.33 5.12 -9.30
N TYR A 116 20.21 5.42 -9.96
CA TYR A 116 19.41 6.60 -9.61
C TYR A 116 18.76 6.43 -8.23
N VAL A 117 18.25 5.25 -7.92
CA VAL A 117 17.64 5.00 -6.62
C VAL A 117 18.67 5.17 -5.51
N ALA A 118 19.87 4.64 -5.70
CA ALA A 118 20.93 4.77 -4.70
C ALA A 118 21.33 6.23 -4.50
N GLU A 119 21.35 7.01 -5.58
CA GLU A 119 21.71 8.42 -5.51
C GLU A 119 20.66 9.23 -4.75
N ASN A 120 19.40 8.82 -4.82
CA ASN A 120 18.29 9.58 -4.24
C ASN A 120 17.88 9.11 -2.85
N ARG A 121 18.61 8.18 -2.26
CA ARG A 121 18.32 7.72 -0.91
C ARG A 121 18.90 8.64 0.13
#